data_2c944a4be78e40c2ecdfde5e0d2ab10b
#
_entry.id   2c944a4be78e40c2ecdfde5e0d2ab10b
#
_cell.length_a   1.000
_cell.length_b   1.000
_cell.length_c   1.000
_cell.angle_alpha   90.00
_cell.angle_beta   90.00
_cell.angle_gamma   90.00
#
_symmetry.space_group_name_H-M   'P 1'
#
loop_
_entity.id
_entity.type
_entity.pdbx_description
1 polymer ?
#
loop_
_entity_poly.entity_id
_entity_poly.type
_entity_poly.pdbx_seq_one_letter_code
_entity_poly.pdbx_strand_id
1 'polypeptide(L)'
;MSKLNPTPWTPLRTLRAATLSIALITAGCEGDAGPAGPEGPKGDSAIVDPSLSTVEKAIVGIGGKDAVQGLQSFELQISALNYTAGEGFRPSDAPLLGSTVDGTVISYDVAGDKINIHQKRNLTLFVPLAQDYQEIINGNQGYLEGSESVFGLPGGPLLPDRIAAIRRQQRLLNPHLILKDIVANPSLAQDGGAALLGGILHHLLVVNDPFHALTLYVNAQTGQISKLATVENEPLHRDVPVEVFYEGWETTPNGLRFPKNAYIGVDGHLVHSETRKAVTVNGTLAPALFQLPAGNLPPYNAEDAARGASQHQFHMIFASFGIPLDGLDLSLAETELAPGVWYLRGFSHNTIVVEQAKGVVVLEAPLYPERGDAIIAWAKQKFPTKPITHVLATHHHSDHAGGLRAFVAAGATVVAHESVASFYQELFRAPSTIRPDSLARTPAPIRLTTVPAGGSLRFEDASHPVVAYSIDNTHAADMLLFYLPNEKVAFVSDLFNPGQGGVGNGPKELYKSITQTHQLDVTTITGGHGTTSTLADLKAAAGE
;
A
#
# COMPACT_ATOMS: atom_id res chain seq x y z
N MET A 1 -43.58 8.32 -15.16
CA MET A 1 -43.32 9.61 -14.52
C MET A 1 -43.58 9.44 -13.03
N SER A 2 -42.56 9.22 -12.23
CA SER A 2 -42.57 9.40 -10.77
C SER A 2 -41.15 9.79 -10.36
N LYS A 3 -41.04 11.00 -9.82
CA LYS A 3 -39.81 11.63 -9.39
C LYS A 3 -39.33 10.93 -8.11
N LEU A 4 -38.16 10.35 -8.10
CA LEU A 4 -37.45 9.93 -6.92
C LEU A 4 -36.55 11.10 -6.47
N ASN A 5 -36.84 11.66 -5.30
CA ASN A 5 -36.00 12.62 -4.61
C ASN A 5 -34.75 11.90 -4.07
N PRO A 6 -33.55 12.49 -4.16
CA PRO A 6 -32.38 11.97 -3.47
C PRO A 6 -32.46 12.32 -1.98
N THR A 7 -32.34 11.30 -1.13
CA THR A 7 -32.15 11.44 0.31
C THR A 7 -30.77 12.02 0.63
N PRO A 8 -30.64 12.93 1.60
CA PRO A 8 -29.35 13.51 1.96
C PRO A 8 -28.49 12.49 2.69
N TRP A 9 -27.21 12.48 2.37
CA TRP A 9 -26.15 11.73 3.02
C TRP A 9 -26.08 12.06 4.51
N THR A 10 -26.23 11.05 5.35
CA THR A 10 -25.92 11.13 6.79
C THR A 10 -24.40 11.07 6.97
N PRO A 11 -23.79 11.97 7.75
CA PRO A 11 -22.35 11.92 7.98
C PRO A 11 -21.96 10.69 8.80
N LEU A 12 -20.84 10.14 8.40
CA LEU A 12 -20.17 8.99 8.98
C LEU A 12 -20.03 9.07 10.50
N ARG A 13 -20.14 7.91 11.09
CA ARG A 13 -19.92 7.59 12.49
C ARG A 13 -18.69 8.30 13.06
N THR A 14 -18.90 9.03 14.14
CA THR A 14 -17.86 9.55 15.03
C THR A 14 -16.88 8.45 15.42
N LEU A 15 -15.64 8.57 14.98
CA LEU A 15 -14.52 7.83 15.56
C LEU A 15 -14.46 8.17 17.06
N ARG A 16 -14.62 7.17 17.90
CA ARG A 16 -14.31 7.29 19.32
C ARG A 16 -12.80 7.42 19.46
N ALA A 17 -12.32 8.62 19.77
CA ALA A 17 -10.96 8.83 20.22
C ALA A 17 -10.78 8.04 21.52
N ALA A 18 -9.94 7.01 21.50
CA ALA A 18 -9.43 6.38 22.70
C ALA A 18 -8.44 7.34 23.34
N THR A 19 -8.87 8.08 24.35
CA THR A 19 -8.00 8.87 25.23
C THR A 19 -7.20 7.91 26.08
N LEU A 20 -5.91 7.78 25.77
CA LEU A 20 -4.93 7.11 26.61
C LEU A 20 -4.67 8.03 27.82
N SER A 21 -5.33 7.77 28.94
CA SER A 21 -5.05 8.45 30.21
C SER A 21 -3.78 7.87 30.81
N ILE A 22 -2.67 8.59 30.65
CA ILE A 22 -1.45 8.33 31.42
C ILE A 22 -1.69 8.89 32.81
N ALA A 23 -1.88 8.02 33.80
CA ALA A 23 -1.90 8.40 35.21
C ALA A 23 -0.46 8.75 35.64
N LEU A 24 -0.14 10.04 35.74
CA LEU A 24 1.05 10.49 36.44
C LEU A 24 0.84 10.31 37.93
N ILE A 25 1.63 9.45 38.54
CA ILE A 25 1.78 9.40 39.99
C ILE A 25 2.68 10.57 40.36
N THR A 26 2.12 11.63 40.92
CA THR A 26 2.87 12.72 41.50
C THR A 26 3.27 12.34 42.93
N ALA A 27 4.53 11.93 43.12
CA ALA A 27 5.15 12.01 44.41
C ALA A 27 5.64 13.45 44.59
N GLY A 28 5.03 14.17 45.47
CA GLY A 28 5.37 15.56 45.76
C GLY A 28 6.75 15.64 46.43
N CYS A 29 7.63 16.45 45.81
CA CYS A 29 8.71 17.14 46.51
C CYS A 29 8.46 18.63 46.22
N GLU A 30 8.06 19.39 47.22
CA GLU A 30 8.07 20.85 47.20
C GLU A 30 9.54 21.30 47.11
N GLY A 31 9.98 21.68 45.93
CA GLY A 31 11.20 22.45 45.71
C GLY A 31 10.81 23.77 45.12
N ASP A 32 11.47 24.86 45.56
CA ASP A 32 11.24 26.21 45.05
C ASP A 32 11.29 26.27 43.51
N ALA A 33 10.30 26.96 42.92
CA ALA A 33 10.25 27.18 41.51
C ALA A 33 11.52 27.93 41.04
N GLY A 34 12.36 27.29 40.27
CA GLY A 34 13.50 27.94 39.62
C GLY A 34 13.02 29.05 38.66
N PRO A 35 13.89 30.00 38.31
CA PRO A 35 13.53 31.10 37.41
C PRO A 35 13.01 30.55 36.09
N ALA A 36 11.97 31.18 35.54
CA ALA A 36 11.42 30.84 34.24
C ALA A 36 12.54 30.81 33.20
N GLY A 37 12.67 29.71 32.47
CA GLY A 37 13.61 29.62 31.37
C GLY A 37 13.33 30.69 30.33
N PRO A 38 14.34 31.08 29.51
CA PRO A 38 14.15 32.08 28.46
C PRO A 38 12.99 31.62 27.56
N GLU A 39 12.10 32.58 27.23
CA GLU A 39 11.05 32.35 26.22
C GLU A 39 11.73 31.82 24.95
N GLY A 40 11.29 30.66 24.50
CA GLY A 40 11.72 30.10 23.21
C GLY A 40 11.43 31.13 22.10
N PRO A 41 12.17 31.08 20.98
CA PRO A 41 11.97 32.02 19.89
C PRO A 41 10.47 31.97 19.50
N LYS A 42 9.83 33.15 19.57
CA LYS A 42 8.45 33.32 19.07
C LYS A 42 8.48 32.95 17.59
N GLY A 43 7.89 31.80 17.24
CA GLY A 43 7.64 31.49 15.85
C GLY A 43 6.77 32.60 15.26
N ASP A 44 7.24 33.25 14.21
CA ASP A 44 6.55 34.28 13.45
C ASP A 44 5.35 33.70 12.69
N SER A 45 4.35 33.21 13.40
CA SER A 45 3.05 32.89 12.83
C SER A 45 2.23 34.17 12.84
N ALA A 46 2.42 35.02 11.84
CA ALA A 46 1.55 36.17 11.64
C ALA A 46 0.10 35.67 11.52
N ILE A 47 -0.81 36.25 12.31
CA ILE A 47 -2.25 35.95 12.20
C ILE A 47 -2.71 36.44 10.83
N VAL A 48 -3.30 35.55 10.03
CA VAL A 48 -3.87 35.92 8.73
C VAL A 48 -5.13 36.76 8.91
N ASP A 49 -5.39 37.68 7.98
CA ASP A 49 -6.62 38.48 7.98
C ASP A 49 -7.85 37.55 7.98
N PRO A 50 -8.72 37.64 8.99
CA PRO A 50 -9.92 36.78 9.10
C PRO A 50 -10.91 36.96 7.94
N SER A 51 -10.88 38.12 7.23
CA SER A 51 -11.77 38.41 6.10
C SER A 51 -11.39 37.68 4.81
N LEU A 52 -10.17 37.12 4.72
CA LEU A 52 -9.73 36.38 3.56
C LEU A 52 -10.53 35.08 3.39
N SER A 53 -10.75 34.71 2.14
CA SER A 53 -11.30 33.39 1.78
C SER A 53 -10.37 32.26 2.23
N THR A 54 -10.89 31.03 2.32
CA THR A 54 -10.08 29.84 2.68
C THR A 54 -8.88 29.65 1.75
N VAL A 55 -9.07 29.87 0.43
CA VAL A 55 -7.99 29.81 -0.56
C VAL A 55 -6.91 30.86 -0.29
N GLU A 56 -7.33 32.12 -0.07
CA GLU A 56 -6.37 33.21 0.20
C GLU A 56 -5.60 32.96 1.48
N LYS A 57 -6.26 32.49 2.55
CA LYS A 57 -5.59 32.10 3.81
C LYS A 57 -4.54 31.02 3.55
N ALA A 58 -4.88 29.95 2.81
CA ALA A 58 -3.94 28.88 2.49
C ALA A 58 -2.71 29.41 1.70
N ILE A 59 -2.95 30.26 0.71
CA ILE A 59 -1.88 30.88 -0.09
C ILE A 59 -0.97 31.76 0.77
N VAL A 60 -1.55 32.62 1.64
CA VAL A 60 -0.79 33.47 2.58
C VAL A 60 -0.02 32.60 3.57
N GLY A 61 -0.65 31.53 4.07
CA GLY A 61 -0.03 30.60 5.04
C GLY A 61 1.24 29.93 4.55
N ILE A 62 1.40 29.74 3.24
CA ILE A 62 2.61 29.13 2.66
C ILE A 62 3.55 30.12 1.96
N GLY A 63 3.35 31.45 2.10
CA GLY A 63 4.29 32.46 1.61
C GLY A 63 3.71 33.50 0.65
N GLY A 64 2.43 33.40 0.30
CA GLY A 64 1.75 34.37 -0.54
C GLY A 64 1.71 34.00 -2.04
N LYS A 65 0.85 34.71 -2.78
CA LYS A 65 0.53 34.39 -4.17
C LYS A 65 1.73 34.41 -5.09
N ASP A 66 2.55 35.46 -5.00
CA ASP A 66 3.70 35.63 -5.89
C ASP A 66 4.75 34.54 -5.68
N ALA A 67 4.99 34.17 -4.42
CA ALA A 67 5.91 33.08 -4.07
C ALA A 67 5.40 31.71 -4.59
N VAL A 68 4.10 31.44 -4.48
CA VAL A 68 3.47 30.21 -5.00
C VAL A 68 3.52 30.16 -6.53
N GLN A 69 3.17 31.27 -7.22
CA GLN A 69 3.26 31.35 -8.68
C GLN A 69 4.70 31.23 -9.18
N GLY A 70 5.63 31.85 -8.45
CA GLY A 70 7.05 31.84 -8.76
C GLY A 70 7.79 30.52 -8.49
N LEU A 71 7.12 29.50 -7.96
CA LEU A 71 7.72 28.19 -7.73
C LEU A 71 8.03 27.50 -9.06
N GLN A 72 9.30 27.41 -9.43
CA GLN A 72 9.79 26.75 -10.65
C GLN A 72 10.45 25.40 -10.34
N SER A 73 11.14 25.31 -9.21
CA SER A 73 11.82 24.10 -8.78
C SER A 73 11.98 24.06 -7.27
N PHE A 74 12.18 22.87 -6.72
CA PHE A 74 12.68 22.71 -5.35
C PHE A 74 13.57 21.48 -5.24
N GLU A 75 14.48 21.52 -4.26
CA GLU A 75 15.29 20.41 -3.84
C GLU A 75 15.12 20.19 -2.34
N LEU A 76 14.85 18.95 -1.95
CA LEU A 76 14.69 18.53 -0.57
C LEU A 76 15.77 17.52 -0.22
N GLN A 77 16.46 17.72 0.90
CA GLN A 77 17.25 16.68 1.55
C GLN A 77 16.47 16.14 2.73
N ILE A 78 16.21 14.84 2.75
CA ILE A 78 15.30 14.23 3.71
C ILE A 78 15.92 13.07 4.48
N SER A 79 15.37 12.84 5.68
CA SER A 79 15.41 11.55 6.37
C SER A 79 13.97 11.08 6.57
N ALA A 80 13.72 9.78 6.45
CA ALA A 80 12.38 9.23 6.59
C ALA A 80 12.37 7.83 7.21
N LEU A 81 11.21 7.44 7.73
CA LEU A 81 10.87 6.08 8.14
C LEU A 81 9.68 5.62 7.29
N ASN A 82 9.77 4.45 6.70
CA ASN A 82 8.69 3.84 5.93
C ASN A 82 8.22 2.58 6.65
N TYR A 83 6.90 2.44 6.75
CA TYR A 83 6.27 1.31 7.43
C TYR A 83 5.35 0.56 6.47
N THR A 84 5.21 -0.75 6.68
CA THR A 84 4.34 -1.63 5.88
C THR A 84 3.05 -1.88 6.64
N ALA A 85 1.95 -1.27 6.21
CA ALA A 85 0.63 -1.62 6.74
C ALA A 85 0.13 -2.91 6.09
N GLY A 86 -0.53 -3.78 6.88
CA GLY A 86 -1.12 -5.02 6.39
C GLY A 86 -0.18 -6.22 6.29
N GLU A 87 1.12 -6.05 6.61
CA GLU A 87 2.15 -7.09 6.53
C GLU A 87 2.58 -7.60 7.93
N GLY A 88 1.73 -7.40 8.94
CA GLY A 88 1.98 -7.85 10.31
C GLY A 88 1.66 -9.32 10.53
N PHE A 89 2.02 -9.85 11.70
CA PHE A 89 1.67 -11.23 12.10
C PHE A 89 0.15 -11.44 12.20
N ARG A 90 -0.62 -10.37 12.52
CA ARG A 90 -2.09 -10.32 12.51
C ARG A 90 -2.56 -9.10 11.72
N PRO A 91 -3.75 -9.12 11.13
CA PRO A 91 -4.31 -7.95 10.45
C PRO A 91 -4.39 -6.68 11.30
N SER A 92 -4.50 -6.84 12.63
CA SER A 92 -4.60 -5.72 13.59
C SER A 92 -3.26 -5.23 14.13
N ASP A 93 -2.15 -5.84 13.74
CA ASP A 93 -0.84 -5.47 14.25
C ASP A 93 -0.41 -4.10 13.71
N ALA A 94 0.42 -3.40 14.48
CA ALA A 94 0.99 -2.14 14.01
C ALA A 94 1.89 -2.37 12.79
N PRO A 95 1.95 -1.41 11.86
CA PRO A 95 2.83 -1.49 10.70
C PRO A 95 4.28 -1.77 11.09
N LEU A 96 4.93 -2.63 10.33
CA LEU A 96 6.34 -2.98 10.53
C LEU A 96 7.24 -1.91 9.89
N LEU A 97 8.40 -1.65 10.49
CA LEU A 97 9.39 -0.77 9.86
C LEU A 97 10.02 -1.47 8.64
N GLY A 98 9.66 -1.00 7.44
CA GLY A 98 10.15 -1.54 6.18
C GLY A 98 11.53 -1.02 5.78
N SER A 99 11.75 0.30 5.96
CA SER A 99 13.05 0.91 5.70
C SER A 99 13.26 2.22 6.46
N THR A 100 14.54 2.58 6.63
CA THR A 100 14.98 3.90 7.08
C THR A 100 15.68 4.62 5.95
N VAL A 101 15.45 5.92 5.84
CA VAL A 101 15.99 6.80 4.80
C VAL A 101 16.84 7.87 5.47
N ASP A 102 18.07 8.10 4.98
CA ASP A 102 18.90 9.20 5.44
C ASP A 102 19.76 9.75 4.31
N GLY A 103 19.61 11.07 4.05
CA GLY A 103 20.34 11.77 3.00
C GLY A 103 19.80 11.54 1.59
N THR A 104 18.56 11.08 1.44
CA THR A 104 17.85 11.10 0.15
C THR A 104 17.67 12.55 -0.32
N VAL A 105 17.92 12.77 -1.61
CA VAL A 105 17.74 14.07 -2.26
C VAL A 105 16.62 13.94 -3.30
N ILE A 106 15.62 14.83 -3.20
CA ILE A 106 14.51 14.95 -4.15
C ILE A 106 14.69 16.27 -4.89
N SER A 107 14.99 16.22 -6.18
CA SER A 107 15.08 17.37 -7.07
C SER A 107 13.85 17.40 -7.98
N TYR A 108 13.03 18.43 -7.87
CA TYR A 108 11.81 18.59 -8.65
C TYR A 108 11.86 19.86 -9.50
N ASP A 109 11.97 19.72 -10.82
CA ASP A 109 11.74 20.77 -11.82
C ASP A 109 10.23 20.84 -12.09
N VAL A 110 9.54 21.72 -11.34
CA VAL A 110 8.07 21.89 -11.41
C VAL A 110 7.66 22.45 -12.77
N ALA A 111 8.45 23.36 -13.32
CA ALA A 111 8.18 23.99 -14.61
C ALA A 111 8.37 23.03 -15.78
N GLY A 112 9.38 22.16 -15.69
CA GLY A 112 9.70 21.17 -16.72
C GLY A 112 9.02 19.81 -16.52
N ASP A 113 8.25 19.62 -15.44
CA ASP A 113 7.62 18.36 -15.05
C ASP A 113 8.60 17.19 -14.96
N LYS A 114 9.70 17.40 -14.18
CA LYS A 114 10.76 16.40 -14.03
C LYS A 114 11.09 16.19 -12.56
N ILE A 115 11.33 14.94 -12.20
CA ILE A 115 11.69 14.53 -10.84
C ILE A 115 12.93 13.65 -10.90
N ASN A 116 13.89 13.91 -9.99
CA ASN A 116 14.95 12.97 -9.66
C ASN A 116 14.90 12.70 -8.17
N ILE A 117 14.85 11.45 -7.79
CA ILE A 117 14.93 11.02 -6.38
C ILE A 117 16.17 10.15 -6.25
N HIS A 118 17.23 10.71 -5.66
CA HIS A 118 18.42 9.94 -5.30
C HIS A 118 18.21 9.33 -3.93
N GLN A 119 17.75 8.09 -3.93
CA GLN A 119 17.41 7.32 -2.73
C GLN A 119 18.64 6.79 -2.01
N LYS A 120 18.72 7.07 -0.70
CA LYS A 120 19.66 6.43 0.22
C LYS A 120 18.88 5.85 1.37
N ARG A 121 18.74 4.53 1.41
CA ARG A 121 17.92 3.85 2.41
C ARG A 121 18.55 2.55 2.89
N ASN A 122 18.10 2.10 4.06
CA ASN A 122 18.41 0.78 4.60
C ASN A 122 17.10 0.02 4.77
N LEU A 123 16.96 -1.12 4.08
CA LEU A 123 15.88 -2.07 4.29
C LEU A 123 16.04 -2.71 5.67
N THR A 124 14.93 -2.97 6.35
CA THR A 124 14.92 -3.51 7.73
C THR A 124 14.05 -4.75 7.88
N LEU A 125 13.09 -4.99 6.97
CA LEU A 125 12.05 -5.98 7.18
C LEU A 125 12.54 -7.42 6.94
N PHE A 126 13.10 -7.71 5.75
CA PHE A 126 13.49 -9.08 5.39
C PHE A 126 14.99 -9.31 5.57
N VAL A 127 15.80 -8.49 4.93
CA VAL A 127 17.25 -8.54 5.01
C VAL A 127 17.75 -7.12 5.20
N PRO A 128 18.55 -6.81 6.23
CA PRO A 128 19.20 -5.53 6.34
C PRO A 128 20.07 -5.27 5.11
N LEU A 129 19.69 -4.32 4.27
CA LEU A 129 20.35 -4.03 3.01
C LEU A 129 20.41 -2.51 2.78
N ALA A 130 21.61 -1.97 2.66
CA ALA A 130 21.80 -0.59 2.23
C ALA A 130 21.59 -0.48 0.71
N GLN A 131 20.82 0.51 0.30
CA GLN A 131 20.52 0.79 -1.10
C GLN A 131 20.82 2.24 -1.45
N ASP A 132 21.42 2.43 -2.62
CA ASP A 132 21.73 3.73 -3.22
C ASP A 132 21.37 3.64 -4.70
N TYR A 133 20.30 4.34 -5.12
CA TYR A 133 19.76 4.27 -6.47
C TYR A 133 19.03 5.57 -6.83
N GLN A 134 18.70 5.77 -8.10
CA GLN A 134 17.99 6.93 -8.56
C GLN A 134 16.72 6.56 -9.32
N GLU A 135 15.63 7.28 -9.02
CA GLU A 135 14.41 7.31 -9.80
C GLU A 135 14.35 8.61 -10.60
N ILE A 136 14.44 8.49 -11.91
CA ILE A 136 14.47 9.62 -12.84
C ILE A 136 13.17 9.68 -13.61
N ILE A 137 12.45 10.80 -13.54
CA ILE A 137 11.21 11.03 -14.29
C ILE A 137 11.36 12.28 -15.13
N ASN A 138 11.04 12.19 -16.41
CA ASN A 138 11.05 13.30 -17.36
C ASN A 138 9.78 13.20 -18.24
N GLY A 139 8.82 14.10 -18.00
CA GLY A 139 7.49 13.97 -18.59
C GLY A 139 6.85 12.61 -18.22
N ASN A 140 6.31 11.93 -19.19
CA ASN A 140 5.61 10.64 -18.97
C ASN A 140 6.53 9.40 -19.02
N GLN A 141 7.83 9.59 -18.98
CA GLN A 141 8.83 8.52 -19.01
C GLN A 141 9.69 8.55 -17.74
N GLY A 142 10.18 7.39 -17.34
CA GLY A 142 11.06 7.29 -16.18
C GLY A 142 11.97 6.08 -16.26
N TYR A 143 13.01 6.13 -15.43
CA TYR A 143 14.02 5.09 -15.32
C TYR A 143 14.55 4.99 -13.89
N LEU A 144 14.81 3.79 -13.43
CA LEU A 144 15.50 3.51 -12.18
C LEU A 144 16.94 3.09 -12.49
N GLU A 145 17.90 3.87 -12.02
CA GLU A 145 19.33 3.53 -12.07
C GLU A 145 19.77 2.92 -10.74
N GLY A 146 20.45 1.78 -10.79
CA GLY A 146 20.85 1.04 -9.60
C GLY A 146 19.92 -0.12 -9.29
N SER A 147 19.65 -0.40 -8.02
CA SER A 147 18.74 -1.46 -7.57
C SER A 147 17.95 -1.04 -6.35
N GLU A 148 16.63 -1.10 -6.45
CA GLU A 148 15.72 -0.96 -5.31
C GLU A 148 15.27 -2.32 -4.73
N SER A 149 15.54 -3.40 -5.46
CA SER A 149 15.07 -4.74 -5.10
C SER A 149 15.89 -5.35 -3.96
N VAL A 150 15.20 -5.98 -3.00
CA VAL A 150 15.84 -6.81 -1.96
C VAL A 150 16.61 -8.00 -2.54
N PHE A 151 16.29 -8.41 -3.76
CA PHE A 151 16.97 -9.48 -4.49
C PHE A 151 18.14 -8.97 -5.35
N GLY A 152 18.48 -7.69 -5.30
CA GLY A 152 19.56 -7.09 -6.08
C GLY A 152 19.30 -7.07 -7.59
N LEU A 153 18.05 -7.12 -8.01
CA LEU A 153 17.68 -7.01 -9.43
C LEU A 153 18.05 -5.62 -9.95
N PRO A 154 18.63 -5.52 -11.15
CA PRO A 154 18.99 -4.23 -11.74
C PRO A 154 17.74 -3.40 -11.99
N GLY A 155 17.87 -2.08 -11.84
CA GLY A 155 16.85 -1.13 -12.26
C GLY A 155 16.58 -1.18 -13.77
N GLY A 156 15.62 -0.39 -14.19
CA GLY A 156 15.13 -0.39 -15.56
C GLY A 156 14.11 0.74 -15.80
N PRO A 157 13.43 0.69 -16.94
CA PRO A 157 12.35 1.62 -17.23
C PRO A 157 11.24 1.55 -16.18
N LEU A 158 10.83 2.72 -15.67
CA LEU A 158 9.66 2.82 -14.80
C LEU A 158 8.37 2.68 -15.61
N LEU A 159 7.42 1.93 -15.09
CA LEU A 159 6.10 1.79 -15.70
C LEU A 159 5.21 3.03 -15.42
N PRO A 160 4.18 3.31 -16.24
CA PRO A 160 3.33 4.48 -16.08
C PRO A 160 2.64 4.59 -14.71
N ASP A 161 2.26 3.46 -14.12
CA ASP A 161 1.66 3.41 -12.78
C ASP A 161 2.66 3.79 -11.67
N ARG A 162 3.90 3.32 -11.75
CA ARG A 162 4.96 3.73 -10.81
C ARG A 162 5.26 5.22 -10.91
N ILE A 163 5.39 5.76 -12.12
CA ILE A 163 5.60 7.19 -12.36
C ILE A 163 4.46 8.02 -11.74
N ALA A 164 3.22 7.59 -11.96
CA ALA A 164 2.05 8.27 -11.41
C ALA A 164 1.98 8.18 -9.88
N ALA A 165 2.36 7.04 -9.29
CA ALA A 165 2.44 6.86 -7.85
C ALA A 165 3.50 7.77 -7.22
N ILE A 166 4.70 7.87 -7.80
CA ILE A 166 5.75 8.79 -7.34
C ILE A 166 5.27 10.25 -7.40
N ARG A 167 4.63 10.66 -8.51
CA ARG A 167 4.07 12.02 -8.64
C ARG A 167 3.00 12.30 -7.61
N ARG A 168 2.11 11.33 -7.37
CA ARG A 168 1.08 11.44 -6.35
C ARG A 168 1.72 11.62 -4.97
N GLN A 169 2.72 10.82 -4.62
CA GLN A 169 3.48 10.95 -3.37
C GLN A 169 4.06 12.37 -3.21
N GLN A 170 4.76 12.87 -4.23
CA GLN A 170 5.34 14.21 -4.18
C GLN A 170 4.27 15.31 -4.07
N ARG A 171 3.13 15.14 -4.73
CA ARG A 171 2.02 16.09 -4.68
C ARG A 171 1.37 16.13 -3.29
N LEU A 172 1.19 14.97 -2.65
CA LEU A 172 0.62 14.89 -1.31
C LEU A 172 1.60 15.42 -0.25
N LEU A 173 2.90 15.12 -0.36
CA LEU A 173 3.91 15.62 0.58
C LEU A 173 4.20 17.13 0.40
N ASN A 174 3.94 17.70 -0.79
CA ASN A 174 4.22 19.10 -1.11
C ASN A 174 2.96 19.84 -1.55
N PRO A 175 2.11 20.31 -0.63
CA PRO A 175 0.83 20.96 -0.94
C PRO A 175 0.99 22.27 -1.74
N HIS A 176 2.22 22.80 -1.86
CA HIS A 176 2.58 23.90 -2.76
C HIS A 176 2.17 23.63 -4.21
N LEU A 177 2.32 22.37 -4.69
CA LEU A 177 1.95 21.95 -6.04
C LEU A 177 0.44 22.09 -6.25
N ILE A 178 -0.35 21.70 -5.24
CA ILE A 178 -1.81 21.82 -5.25
C ILE A 178 -2.22 23.30 -5.25
N LEU A 179 -1.63 24.12 -4.37
CA LEU A 179 -1.95 25.55 -4.31
C LEU A 179 -1.50 26.32 -5.56
N LYS A 180 -0.40 25.90 -6.20
CA LYS A 180 0.03 26.46 -7.49
C LYS A 180 -1.02 26.24 -8.58
N ASP A 181 -1.61 25.04 -8.65
CA ASP A 181 -2.69 24.73 -9.59
C ASP A 181 -3.95 25.54 -9.28
N ILE A 182 -4.31 25.70 -7.99
CA ILE A 182 -5.46 26.52 -7.57
C ILE A 182 -5.23 27.99 -7.93
N VAL A 183 -4.02 28.52 -7.78
CA VAL A 183 -3.69 29.90 -8.18
C VAL A 183 -3.84 30.07 -9.69
N ALA A 184 -3.44 29.07 -10.48
CA ALA A 184 -3.61 29.08 -11.93
C ALA A 184 -5.08 28.87 -12.35
N ASN A 185 -5.83 28.06 -11.64
CA ASN A 185 -7.23 27.79 -11.89
C ASN A 185 -8.03 27.72 -10.58
N PRO A 186 -8.58 28.84 -10.08
CA PRO A 186 -9.33 28.89 -8.83
C PRO A 186 -10.59 27.99 -8.79
N SER A 187 -11.14 27.59 -9.94
CA SER A 187 -12.31 26.71 -9.99
C SER A 187 -12.04 25.28 -9.53
N LEU A 188 -10.76 24.91 -9.34
CA LEU A 188 -10.37 23.62 -8.75
C LEU A 188 -10.73 23.51 -7.27
N ALA A 189 -10.92 24.64 -6.59
CA ALA A 189 -11.11 24.66 -5.14
C ALA A 189 -12.50 25.24 -4.77
N GLN A 190 -13.09 24.65 -3.74
CA GLN A 190 -14.35 25.12 -3.17
C GLN A 190 -14.30 25.07 -1.64
N ASP A 191 -15.07 25.94 -0.97
CA ASP A 191 -15.18 25.93 0.49
C ASP A 191 -15.88 24.65 0.94
N GLY A 192 -15.27 23.92 1.86
CA GLY A 192 -15.78 22.70 2.48
C GLY A 192 -16.32 22.92 3.90
N GLY A 193 -16.41 24.18 4.34
CA GLY A 193 -16.83 24.53 5.69
C GLY A 193 -15.68 24.56 6.68
N ALA A 194 -15.89 24.06 7.90
CA ALA A 194 -14.89 24.10 8.97
C ALA A 194 -14.91 22.84 9.83
N ALA A 195 -13.77 22.52 10.44
CA ALA A 195 -13.61 21.41 11.37
C ALA A 195 -12.61 21.74 12.48
N LEU A 196 -12.70 21.04 13.59
CA LEU A 196 -11.66 21.06 14.63
C LEU A 196 -10.66 19.92 14.40
N LEU A 197 -9.38 20.26 14.40
CA LEU A 197 -8.27 19.31 14.39
C LEU A 197 -7.39 19.60 15.61
N GLY A 198 -7.30 18.64 16.54
CA GLY A 198 -6.58 18.85 17.81
C GLY A 198 -7.10 20.03 18.64
N GLY A 199 -8.41 20.37 18.56
CA GLY A 199 -9.00 21.52 19.24
C GLY A 199 -8.80 22.87 18.54
N ILE A 200 -8.07 22.92 17.42
CA ILE A 200 -7.82 24.11 16.61
C ILE A 200 -8.81 24.18 15.45
N LEU A 201 -9.40 25.36 15.22
CA LEU A 201 -10.31 25.59 14.11
C LEU A 201 -9.55 25.60 12.78
N HIS A 202 -10.03 24.82 11.82
CA HIS A 202 -9.56 24.79 10.44
C HIS A 202 -10.71 25.07 9.48
N HIS A 203 -10.45 25.87 8.46
CA HIS A 203 -11.29 25.96 7.28
C HIS A 203 -10.95 24.83 6.33
N LEU A 204 -11.96 24.20 5.74
CA LEU A 204 -11.77 23.09 4.80
C LEU A 204 -11.80 23.63 3.38
N LEU A 205 -10.78 23.26 2.60
CA LEU A 205 -10.70 23.55 1.18
C LEU A 205 -10.79 22.22 0.42
N VAL A 206 -11.93 21.99 -0.23
CA VAL A 206 -12.12 20.81 -1.09
C VAL A 206 -11.55 21.12 -2.45
N VAL A 207 -10.65 20.27 -2.93
CA VAL A 207 -9.93 20.45 -4.20
C VAL A 207 -10.32 19.31 -5.15
N ASN A 208 -10.77 19.68 -6.34
CA ASN A 208 -11.00 18.74 -7.44
C ASN A 208 -9.64 18.42 -8.09
N ASP A 209 -8.90 17.54 -7.46
CA ASP A 209 -7.58 17.12 -7.92
C ASP A 209 -7.71 16.14 -9.10
N PRO A 210 -6.81 16.17 -10.10
CA PRO A 210 -6.88 15.32 -11.29
C PRO A 210 -6.96 13.81 -11.01
N PHE A 211 -6.40 13.38 -9.88
CA PHE A 211 -6.36 11.95 -9.53
C PHE A 211 -7.56 11.54 -8.68
N HIS A 212 -7.90 12.31 -7.67
CA HIS A 212 -9.07 12.14 -6.83
C HIS A 212 -9.24 13.36 -5.93
N ALA A 213 -10.49 13.71 -5.60
CA ALA A 213 -10.79 14.85 -4.73
C ALA A 213 -10.03 14.73 -3.39
N LEU A 214 -9.52 15.86 -2.92
CA LEU A 214 -8.83 15.96 -1.65
C LEU A 214 -9.34 17.16 -0.84
N THR A 215 -9.10 17.15 0.47
CA THR A 215 -9.47 18.22 1.38
C THR A 215 -8.24 18.72 2.12
N LEU A 216 -7.96 20.01 2.00
CA LEU A 216 -6.93 20.69 2.80
C LEU A 216 -7.55 21.29 4.06
N TYR A 217 -6.94 21.04 5.19
CA TYR A 217 -7.29 21.63 6.50
C TYR A 217 -6.41 22.86 6.72
N VAL A 218 -6.97 24.04 6.50
CA VAL A 218 -6.28 25.32 6.58
C VAL A 218 -6.51 25.92 7.96
N ASN A 219 -5.47 26.08 8.76
CA ASN A 219 -5.54 26.65 10.09
C ASN A 219 -6.15 28.06 10.02
N ALA A 220 -7.23 28.29 10.76
CA ALA A 220 -8.01 29.53 10.67
C ALA A 220 -7.23 30.78 11.09
N GLN A 221 -6.19 30.64 11.93
CA GLN A 221 -5.38 31.73 12.44
C GLN A 221 -4.13 31.99 11.60
N THR A 222 -3.42 30.93 11.18
CA THR A 222 -2.11 31.05 10.52
C THR A 222 -2.19 30.86 9.02
N GLY A 223 -3.29 30.32 8.48
CA GLY A 223 -3.42 29.94 7.07
C GLY A 223 -2.59 28.73 6.67
N GLN A 224 -1.77 28.17 7.56
CA GLN A 224 -0.95 27.01 7.28
C GLN A 224 -1.82 25.77 7.07
N ILE A 225 -1.41 24.90 6.16
CA ILE A 225 -2.08 23.62 5.95
C ILE A 225 -1.58 22.64 7.03
N SER A 226 -2.47 22.20 7.92
CA SER A 226 -2.10 21.24 8.96
C SER A 226 -2.29 19.80 8.49
N LYS A 227 -3.29 19.56 7.61
CA LYS A 227 -3.60 18.23 7.12
C LYS A 227 -4.15 18.27 5.69
N LEU A 228 -3.88 17.23 4.94
CA LEU A 228 -4.57 16.86 3.71
C LEU A 228 -5.28 15.52 3.95
N ALA A 229 -6.50 15.38 3.48
CA ALA A 229 -7.24 14.13 3.50
C ALA A 229 -7.75 13.78 2.11
N THR A 230 -7.64 12.52 1.73
CA THR A 230 -8.16 11.95 0.49
C THR A 230 -8.55 10.49 0.71
N VAL A 231 -9.03 9.83 -0.32
CA VAL A 231 -9.33 8.40 -0.31
C VAL A 231 -8.57 7.76 -1.48
N GLU A 232 -8.02 6.58 -1.27
CA GLU A 232 -7.32 5.83 -2.31
C GLU A 232 -7.86 4.42 -2.41
N ASN A 233 -7.55 3.78 -3.52
CA ASN A 233 -7.94 2.40 -3.79
C ASN A 233 -6.78 1.47 -3.41
N GLU A 234 -6.93 0.67 -2.37
CA GLU A 234 -6.00 -0.37 -1.99
C GLU A 234 -6.53 -1.73 -2.50
N PRO A 235 -5.70 -2.63 -3.07
CA PRO A 235 -6.17 -3.87 -3.70
C PRO A 235 -7.04 -4.77 -2.82
N LEU A 236 -6.73 -4.90 -1.54
CA LEU A 236 -7.48 -5.72 -0.59
C LEU A 236 -8.54 -4.91 0.18
N HIS A 237 -8.16 -3.77 0.77
CA HIS A 237 -9.03 -2.95 1.64
C HIS A 237 -9.96 -2.02 0.86
N ARG A 238 -9.71 -1.81 -0.43
CA ARG A 238 -10.48 -0.99 -1.37
C ARG A 238 -10.38 0.51 -1.07
N ASP A 239 -11.48 1.20 -0.84
CA ASP A 239 -11.47 2.63 -0.59
C ASP A 239 -10.95 2.91 0.82
N VAL A 240 -9.68 3.28 0.94
CA VAL A 240 -9.02 3.57 2.22
C VAL A 240 -8.77 5.06 2.40
N PRO A 241 -9.01 5.63 3.59
CA PRO A 241 -8.64 7.01 3.89
C PRO A 241 -7.12 7.15 3.92
N VAL A 242 -6.63 8.20 3.25
CA VAL A 242 -5.23 8.63 3.29
C VAL A 242 -5.17 10.04 3.85
N GLU A 243 -4.35 10.23 4.86
CA GLU A 243 -4.17 11.50 5.54
C GLU A 243 -2.70 11.89 5.54
N VAL A 244 -2.41 13.15 5.22
CA VAL A 244 -1.05 13.71 5.30
C VAL A 244 -1.06 14.86 6.30
N PHE A 245 -0.19 14.80 7.28
CA PHE A 245 -0.01 15.84 8.29
C PHE A 245 1.26 16.61 8.03
N TYR A 246 1.23 17.92 8.25
CA TYR A 246 2.35 18.82 8.03
C TYR A 246 2.62 19.62 9.30
N GLU A 247 3.90 19.67 9.71
CA GLU A 247 4.31 20.33 10.94
C GLU A 247 5.61 21.15 10.76
N GLY A 248 5.78 22.14 11.61
CA GLY A 248 7.03 22.91 11.70
C GLY A 248 7.31 23.71 10.42
N TRP A 249 6.37 24.52 9.96
CA TRP A 249 6.51 25.35 8.77
C TRP A 249 7.64 26.37 8.90
N GLU A 250 8.68 26.25 8.07
CA GLU A 250 9.86 27.11 8.03
C GLU A 250 9.86 27.96 6.75
N THR A 251 10.25 29.23 6.87
CA THR A 251 10.33 30.15 5.72
C THR A 251 11.66 29.98 5.00
N THR A 252 11.63 29.76 3.70
CA THR A 252 12.81 29.72 2.83
C THR A 252 13.25 31.12 2.40
N PRO A 253 14.47 31.31 1.91
CA PRO A 253 14.99 32.65 1.52
C PRO A 253 14.15 33.38 0.47
N ASN A 254 13.39 32.67 -0.36
CA ASN A 254 12.49 33.25 -1.37
C ASN A 254 11.03 33.40 -0.89
N GLY A 255 10.80 33.28 0.42
CA GLY A 255 9.52 33.60 1.05
C GLY A 255 8.51 32.45 1.09
N LEU A 256 8.69 31.35 0.35
CA LEU A 256 7.84 30.15 0.51
C LEU A 256 8.12 29.50 1.87
N ARG A 257 7.07 28.92 2.46
CA ARG A 257 7.19 28.14 3.68
C ARG A 257 7.01 26.67 3.36
N PHE A 258 7.94 25.83 3.84
CA PHE A 258 7.86 24.37 3.73
C PHE A 258 7.69 23.75 5.11
N PRO A 259 6.91 22.66 5.23
CA PRO A 259 6.82 21.93 6.51
C PRO A 259 8.15 21.24 6.79
N LYS A 260 8.60 21.28 8.04
CA LYS A 260 9.79 20.55 8.51
C LYS A 260 9.56 19.06 8.49
N ASN A 261 8.36 18.65 8.90
CA ASN A 261 7.96 17.26 8.97
C ASN A 261 6.67 17.05 8.16
N ALA A 262 6.58 15.88 7.54
CA ALA A 262 5.37 15.38 6.90
C ALA A 262 5.15 13.90 7.24
N TYR A 263 3.90 13.51 7.46
CA TYR A 263 3.52 12.16 7.86
C TYR A 263 2.37 11.68 7.00
N ILE A 264 2.46 10.46 6.47
CA ILE A 264 1.34 9.84 5.75
C ILE A 264 0.76 8.73 6.60
N GLY A 265 -0.55 8.80 6.83
CA GLY A 265 -1.36 7.76 7.41
C GLY A 265 -2.30 7.12 6.38
N VAL A 266 -2.42 5.80 6.42
CA VAL A 266 -3.36 5.03 5.62
C VAL A 266 -4.23 4.23 6.56
N ASP A 267 -5.54 4.41 6.48
CA ASP A 267 -6.53 3.76 7.34
C ASP A 267 -6.20 3.89 8.85
N GLY A 268 -5.69 5.06 9.25
CA GLY A 268 -5.28 5.35 10.63
C GLY A 268 -3.89 4.83 11.03
N HIS A 269 -3.17 4.16 10.15
CA HIS A 269 -1.82 3.63 10.38
C HIS A 269 -0.76 4.52 9.76
N LEU A 270 0.28 4.88 10.52
CA LEU A 270 1.43 5.61 9.99
C LEU A 270 2.20 4.72 9.02
N VAL A 271 2.35 5.16 7.75
CA VAL A 271 3.13 4.43 6.74
C VAL A 271 4.38 5.17 6.29
N HIS A 272 4.42 6.50 6.45
CA HIS A 272 5.58 7.31 6.09
C HIS A 272 5.75 8.48 7.07
N SER A 273 6.99 8.71 7.50
CA SER A 273 7.37 9.85 8.34
C SER A 273 8.62 10.49 7.76
N GLU A 274 8.52 11.74 7.30
CA GLU A 274 9.60 12.48 6.65
C GLU A 274 10.02 13.71 7.46
N THR A 275 11.33 13.91 7.62
CA THR A 275 11.93 15.13 8.15
C THR A 275 12.80 15.77 7.09
N ARG A 276 12.56 17.03 6.75
CA ARG A 276 13.33 17.82 5.79
C ARG A 276 14.53 18.45 6.48
N LYS A 277 15.73 18.04 6.09
CA LYS A 277 17.02 18.54 6.61
C LYS A 277 17.41 19.85 5.93
N ALA A 278 17.13 19.96 4.63
CA ALA A 278 17.35 21.18 3.84
C ALA A 278 16.27 21.32 2.77
N VAL A 279 15.92 22.56 2.46
CA VAL A 279 14.98 22.94 1.39
C VAL A 279 15.62 24.06 0.58
N THR A 280 15.82 23.85 -0.72
CA THR A 280 16.25 24.86 -1.67
C THR A 280 15.13 25.09 -2.68
N VAL A 281 14.69 26.33 -2.85
CA VAL A 281 13.61 26.68 -3.79
C VAL A 281 14.18 27.55 -4.91
N ASN A 282 13.82 27.23 -6.15
CA ASN A 282 14.26 27.91 -7.37
C ASN A 282 15.79 27.94 -7.53
N GLY A 283 16.49 26.95 -6.95
CA GLY A 283 17.91 26.71 -7.20
C GLY A 283 18.16 26.20 -8.61
N THR A 284 19.38 26.31 -9.07
CA THR A 284 19.79 25.76 -10.37
C THR A 284 19.89 24.24 -10.25
N LEU A 285 19.01 23.51 -10.95
CA LEU A 285 19.07 22.06 -11.08
C LEU A 285 19.89 21.68 -12.33
N ALA A 286 20.87 20.79 -12.18
CA ALA A 286 21.66 20.35 -13.30
C ALA A 286 20.80 19.53 -14.30
N PRO A 287 20.80 19.84 -15.61
CA PRO A 287 19.99 19.12 -16.59
C PRO A 287 20.28 17.61 -16.63
N ALA A 288 21.49 17.20 -16.28
CA ALA A 288 21.90 15.79 -16.21
C ALA A 288 21.10 14.98 -15.18
N LEU A 289 20.54 15.59 -14.13
CA LEU A 289 19.71 14.93 -13.14
C LEU A 289 18.46 14.27 -13.75
N PHE A 290 17.99 14.79 -14.87
CA PHE A 290 16.74 14.36 -15.51
C PHE A 290 16.96 13.67 -16.84
N GLN A 291 18.20 13.28 -17.13
CA GLN A 291 18.54 12.63 -18.39
C GLN A 291 18.20 11.14 -18.31
N LEU A 292 17.27 10.73 -19.15
CA LEU A 292 16.93 9.31 -19.29
C LEU A 292 17.96 8.61 -20.16
N PRO A 293 18.29 7.32 -19.90
CA PRO A 293 19.17 6.55 -20.76
C PRO A 293 18.55 6.36 -22.15
N ALA A 294 19.41 6.23 -23.15
CA ALA A 294 18.95 5.90 -24.50
C ALA A 294 18.41 4.47 -24.55
N GLY A 295 17.22 4.28 -25.12
CA GLY A 295 16.62 2.96 -25.26
C GLY A 295 15.10 3.04 -25.43
N ASN A 296 14.47 1.87 -25.52
CA ASN A 296 13.01 1.78 -25.58
C ASN A 296 12.44 1.88 -24.16
N LEU A 297 11.86 3.04 -23.85
CA LEU A 297 11.09 3.23 -22.64
C LEU A 297 9.62 2.85 -22.91
N PRO A 298 8.88 2.34 -21.90
CA PRO A 298 7.48 2.01 -22.06
C PRO A 298 6.68 3.22 -22.57
N PRO A 299 5.73 3.03 -23.49
CA PRO A 299 4.85 4.10 -23.90
C PRO A 299 3.94 4.50 -22.73
N TYR A 300 3.57 5.77 -22.69
CA TYR A 300 2.59 6.24 -21.73
C TYR A 300 1.25 5.53 -21.94
N ASN A 301 0.68 5.02 -20.85
CA ASN A 301 -0.66 4.46 -20.79
C ASN A 301 -1.46 5.22 -19.72
N ALA A 302 -2.52 5.90 -20.13
CA ALA A 302 -3.32 6.72 -19.23
C ALA A 302 -4.11 5.89 -18.19
N GLU A 303 -4.52 4.68 -18.54
CA GLU A 303 -5.23 3.79 -17.61
C GLU A 303 -4.30 3.26 -16.52
N ASP A 304 -3.09 2.82 -16.90
CA ASP A 304 -2.07 2.39 -15.94
C ASP A 304 -1.66 3.55 -15.03
N ALA A 305 -1.44 4.74 -15.59
CA ALA A 305 -1.12 5.92 -14.81
C ALA A 305 -2.25 6.28 -13.82
N ALA A 306 -3.52 6.24 -14.26
CA ALA A 306 -4.67 6.46 -13.38
C ALA A 306 -4.78 5.39 -12.28
N ARG A 307 -4.47 4.12 -12.61
CA ARG A 307 -4.40 3.05 -11.63
C ARG A 307 -3.31 3.33 -10.59
N GLY A 308 -2.08 3.61 -11.02
CA GLY A 308 -0.97 3.90 -10.13
C GLY A 308 -1.21 5.11 -9.23
N ALA A 309 -1.80 6.19 -9.76
CA ALA A 309 -2.17 7.35 -8.95
C ALA A 309 -3.26 7.03 -7.91
N SER A 310 -4.25 6.18 -8.26
CA SER A 310 -5.32 5.79 -7.34
C SER A 310 -4.89 4.76 -6.28
N GLN A 311 -3.80 4.05 -6.52
CA GLN A 311 -3.21 3.01 -5.65
C GLN A 311 -1.80 3.40 -5.18
N HIS A 312 -1.50 4.71 -5.08
CA HIS A 312 -0.11 5.12 -4.89
C HIS A 312 0.47 4.57 -3.59
N GLN A 313 -0.32 4.46 -2.50
CA GLN A 313 0.17 3.89 -1.24
C GLN A 313 0.58 2.43 -1.38
N PHE A 314 -0.19 1.63 -2.12
CA PHE A 314 0.20 0.24 -2.43
C PHE A 314 1.57 0.17 -3.10
N HIS A 315 1.79 0.96 -4.17
CA HIS A 315 3.09 1.01 -4.85
C HIS A 315 4.22 1.49 -3.93
N MET A 316 3.98 2.57 -3.16
CA MET A 316 5.02 3.14 -2.30
C MET A 316 5.37 2.24 -1.12
N ILE A 317 4.39 1.57 -0.51
CA ILE A 317 4.62 0.64 0.59
C ILE A 317 5.50 -0.51 0.11
N PHE A 318 5.11 -1.23 -0.95
CA PHE A 318 5.88 -2.38 -1.47
C PHE A 318 7.26 -1.98 -1.98
N ALA A 319 7.38 -0.85 -2.69
CA ALA A 319 8.69 -0.33 -3.08
C ALA A 319 9.57 0.00 -1.86
N SER A 320 8.98 0.51 -0.77
CA SER A 320 9.74 0.98 0.40
C SER A 320 10.51 -0.12 1.13
N PHE A 321 10.08 -1.37 1.03
CA PHE A 321 10.81 -2.51 1.59
C PHE A 321 11.48 -3.41 0.55
N GLY A 322 11.60 -2.92 -0.70
CA GLY A 322 12.43 -3.53 -1.73
C GLY A 322 11.76 -4.62 -2.56
N ILE A 323 10.44 -4.68 -2.55
CA ILE A 323 9.63 -5.62 -3.36
C ILE A 323 8.61 -4.80 -4.18
N PRO A 324 9.06 -4.01 -5.18
CA PRO A 324 8.12 -3.21 -5.98
C PRO A 324 7.16 -4.11 -6.75
N LEU A 325 5.87 -3.79 -6.70
CA LEU A 325 4.80 -4.46 -7.42
C LEU A 325 4.25 -3.52 -8.50
N ASP A 326 5.11 -3.14 -9.44
CA ASP A 326 4.76 -2.26 -10.54
C ASP A 326 4.12 -3.05 -11.69
N GLY A 327 3.22 -2.39 -12.42
CA GLY A 327 2.49 -3.03 -13.50
C GLY A 327 1.28 -3.85 -13.04
N LEU A 328 0.58 -4.37 -14.02
CA LEU A 328 -0.56 -5.27 -13.80
C LEU A 328 -0.17 -6.68 -14.26
N ASP A 329 0.23 -7.53 -13.31
CA ASP A 329 0.58 -8.92 -13.61
C ASP A 329 -0.68 -9.78 -13.80
N LEU A 330 -1.08 -9.98 -15.03
CA LEU A 330 -2.16 -10.90 -15.42
C LEU A 330 -1.63 -12.20 -16.05
N SER A 331 -0.32 -12.42 -16.04
CA SER A 331 0.30 -13.61 -16.64
C SER A 331 -0.06 -14.87 -15.86
N LEU A 332 -0.40 -15.94 -16.58
CA LEU A 332 -0.77 -17.25 -16.04
C LEU A 332 0.00 -18.32 -16.82
N ALA A 333 1.29 -18.48 -16.53
CA ALA A 333 2.09 -19.53 -17.14
C ALA A 333 1.68 -20.89 -16.58
N GLU A 334 1.06 -21.71 -17.43
CA GLU A 334 0.45 -22.98 -17.05
C GLU A 334 1.49 -24.09 -16.87
N THR A 335 1.37 -24.86 -15.80
CA THR A 335 2.06 -26.13 -15.59
C THR A 335 1.07 -27.14 -15.03
N GLU A 336 0.82 -28.24 -15.72
CA GLU A 336 0.01 -29.33 -15.21
C GLU A 336 0.84 -30.20 -14.25
N LEU A 337 0.49 -30.18 -12.96
CA LEU A 337 1.18 -30.97 -11.92
C LEU A 337 0.69 -32.44 -11.93
N ALA A 338 -0.59 -32.62 -12.20
CA ALA A 338 -1.27 -33.89 -12.41
C ALA A 338 -2.52 -33.64 -13.27
N PRO A 339 -3.11 -34.66 -13.92
CA PRO A 339 -4.34 -34.48 -14.70
C PRO A 339 -5.42 -33.75 -13.88
N GLY A 340 -5.80 -32.52 -14.31
CA GLY A 340 -6.78 -31.69 -13.60
C GLY A 340 -6.24 -30.83 -12.46
N VAL A 341 -4.94 -30.84 -12.20
CA VAL A 341 -4.27 -29.99 -11.20
C VAL A 341 -3.27 -29.05 -11.88
N TRP A 342 -3.55 -27.78 -11.86
CA TRP A 342 -2.81 -26.76 -12.62
C TRP A 342 -2.14 -25.76 -11.70
N TYR A 343 -0.83 -25.55 -11.89
CA TYR A 343 -0.05 -24.50 -11.26
C TYR A 343 0.08 -23.34 -12.25
N LEU A 344 -0.53 -22.20 -11.89
CA LEU A 344 -0.57 -20.98 -12.68
C LEU A 344 0.43 -19.99 -12.10
N ARG A 345 1.55 -19.79 -12.81
CA ARG A 345 2.59 -18.89 -12.34
C ARG A 345 2.42 -17.50 -12.95
N GLY A 346 2.47 -16.49 -12.08
CA GLY A 346 2.63 -15.10 -12.45
C GLY A 346 4.10 -14.67 -12.51
N PHE A 347 4.30 -13.38 -12.62
CA PHE A 347 5.65 -12.80 -12.52
C PHE A 347 6.21 -12.96 -11.09
N SER A 348 5.39 -12.68 -10.09
CA SER A 348 5.77 -12.75 -8.67
C SER A 348 4.95 -13.76 -7.87
N HIS A 349 3.65 -13.90 -8.15
CA HIS A 349 2.72 -14.71 -7.36
C HIS A 349 2.05 -15.80 -8.18
N ASN A 350 1.77 -16.93 -7.53
CA ASN A 350 1.28 -18.15 -8.15
C ASN A 350 -0.03 -18.61 -7.50
N THR A 351 -0.74 -19.50 -8.20
CA THR A 351 -2.03 -20.06 -7.78
C THR A 351 -2.09 -21.51 -8.22
N ILE A 352 -2.71 -22.40 -7.44
CA ILE A 352 -3.11 -23.73 -7.93
C ILE A 352 -4.60 -23.74 -8.22
N VAL A 353 -4.98 -24.35 -9.33
CA VAL A 353 -6.37 -24.63 -9.72
C VAL A 353 -6.56 -26.13 -9.77
N VAL A 354 -7.54 -26.64 -9.02
CA VAL A 354 -7.84 -28.06 -8.85
C VAL A 354 -9.23 -28.37 -9.41
N GLU A 355 -9.30 -29.23 -10.39
CA GLU A 355 -10.55 -29.74 -10.94
C GLU A 355 -11.12 -30.82 -10.02
N GLN A 356 -12.32 -30.64 -9.50
CA GLN A 356 -13.06 -31.64 -8.73
C GLN A 356 -14.34 -32.08 -9.46
N ALA A 357 -14.96 -33.12 -9.00
CA ALA A 357 -16.18 -33.65 -9.62
C ALA A 357 -17.31 -32.61 -9.70
N LYS A 358 -17.47 -31.79 -8.64
CA LYS A 358 -18.56 -30.80 -8.51
C LYS A 358 -18.20 -29.39 -8.94
N GLY A 359 -16.93 -29.12 -9.25
CA GLY A 359 -16.46 -27.79 -9.61
C GLY A 359 -14.95 -27.64 -9.52
N VAL A 360 -14.51 -26.42 -9.33
CA VAL A 360 -13.10 -26.03 -9.27
C VAL A 360 -12.78 -25.43 -7.91
N VAL A 361 -11.66 -25.84 -7.33
CA VAL A 361 -11.06 -25.24 -6.12
C VAL A 361 -9.82 -24.47 -6.51
N VAL A 362 -9.70 -23.25 -6.01
CA VAL A 362 -8.54 -22.37 -6.26
C VAL A 362 -7.77 -22.17 -4.96
N LEU A 363 -6.46 -22.38 -5.00
CA LEU A 363 -5.56 -22.17 -3.87
C LEU A 363 -4.79 -20.88 -4.11
N GLU A 364 -5.04 -19.88 -3.31
CA GLU A 364 -4.54 -18.52 -3.34
C GLU A 364 -5.14 -17.61 -4.43
N ALA A 365 -5.45 -16.37 -4.03
CA ALA A 365 -5.98 -15.32 -4.90
C ALA A 365 -5.15 -14.03 -4.73
N PRO A 366 -3.94 -13.98 -5.31
CA PRO A 366 -2.96 -12.95 -4.98
C PRO A 366 -3.21 -11.61 -5.66
N LEU A 367 -2.47 -10.59 -5.19
CA LEU A 367 -2.23 -9.27 -5.73
C LEU A 367 -3.47 -8.36 -5.70
N TYR A 368 -4.35 -8.44 -6.69
CA TYR A 368 -5.45 -7.50 -6.87
C TYR A 368 -6.65 -8.16 -7.58
N PRO A 369 -7.84 -7.54 -7.53
CA PRO A 369 -9.06 -8.12 -8.12
C PRO A 369 -8.92 -8.50 -9.59
N GLU A 370 -8.16 -7.73 -10.39
CA GLU A 370 -7.93 -8.00 -11.81
C GLU A 370 -7.19 -9.33 -12.02
N ARG A 371 -6.27 -9.69 -11.12
CA ARG A 371 -5.60 -11.00 -11.12
C ARG A 371 -6.58 -12.12 -10.79
N GLY A 372 -7.45 -11.90 -9.80
CA GLY A 372 -8.54 -12.82 -9.48
C GLY A 372 -9.47 -13.05 -10.67
N ASP A 373 -9.88 -11.98 -11.35
CA ASP A 373 -10.70 -12.05 -12.57
C ASP A 373 -10.00 -12.83 -13.70
N ALA A 374 -8.69 -12.66 -13.88
CA ALA A 374 -7.91 -13.41 -14.87
C ALA A 374 -7.87 -14.92 -14.55
N ILE A 375 -7.65 -15.30 -13.30
CA ILE A 375 -7.68 -16.71 -12.86
C ILE A 375 -9.08 -17.31 -13.08
N ILE A 376 -10.14 -16.56 -12.75
CA ILE A 376 -11.53 -16.99 -12.97
C ILE A 376 -11.82 -17.18 -14.47
N ALA A 377 -11.35 -16.26 -15.32
CA ALA A 377 -11.52 -16.37 -16.76
C ALA A 377 -10.80 -17.61 -17.32
N TRP A 378 -9.56 -17.83 -16.87
CA TRP A 378 -8.79 -19.03 -17.21
C TRP A 378 -9.52 -20.33 -16.78
N ALA A 379 -9.99 -20.40 -15.54
CA ALA A 379 -10.70 -21.56 -15.02
C ALA A 379 -11.99 -21.86 -15.79
N LYS A 380 -12.76 -20.82 -16.17
CA LYS A 380 -13.97 -20.97 -17.00
C LYS A 380 -13.65 -21.44 -18.42
N GLN A 381 -12.54 -21.03 -18.99
CA GLN A 381 -12.09 -21.50 -20.29
C GLN A 381 -11.64 -22.97 -20.23
N LYS A 382 -10.89 -23.33 -19.19
CA LYS A 382 -10.35 -24.67 -18.99
C LYS A 382 -11.42 -25.68 -18.62
N PHE A 383 -12.40 -25.27 -17.80
CA PHE A 383 -13.45 -26.10 -17.23
C PHE A 383 -14.84 -25.46 -17.45
N PRO A 384 -15.32 -25.36 -18.70
CA PRO A 384 -16.49 -24.53 -19.05
C PRO A 384 -17.81 -24.95 -18.39
N THR A 385 -17.91 -26.19 -17.93
CA THR A 385 -19.12 -26.75 -17.29
C THR A 385 -19.04 -26.78 -15.77
N LYS A 386 -17.90 -26.37 -15.18
CA LYS A 386 -17.68 -26.48 -13.74
C LYS A 386 -17.63 -25.10 -13.09
N PRO A 387 -18.44 -24.83 -12.06
CA PRO A 387 -18.35 -23.58 -11.29
C PRO A 387 -17.07 -23.59 -10.43
N ILE A 388 -16.54 -22.41 -10.12
CA ILE A 388 -15.56 -22.25 -9.05
C ILE A 388 -16.33 -22.34 -7.73
N THR A 389 -16.07 -23.36 -6.94
CA THR A 389 -16.80 -23.63 -5.70
C THR A 389 -16.13 -22.96 -4.50
N HIS A 390 -14.80 -23.01 -4.45
CA HIS A 390 -14.03 -22.51 -3.34
C HIS A 390 -12.77 -21.77 -3.81
N VAL A 391 -12.37 -20.76 -3.06
CA VAL A 391 -11.04 -20.13 -3.11
C VAL A 391 -10.47 -20.14 -1.69
N LEU A 392 -9.25 -20.64 -1.55
CA LEU A 392 -8.57 -20.80 -0.26
C LEU A 392 -7.47 -19.74 -0.14
N ALA A 393 -7.53 -18.92 0.93
CA ALA A 393 -6.50 -17.93 1.25
C ALA A 393 -5.42 -18.58 2.12
N THR A 394 -4.15 -18.42 1.78
CA THR A 394 -3.04 -18.89 2.64
C THR A 394 -2.93 -18.07 3.91
N HIS A 395 -2.95 -16.74 3.77
CA HIS A 395 -2.93 -15.80 4.88
C HIS A 395 -3.43 -14.40 4.44
N HIS A 396 -3.45 -13.45 5.36
CA HIS A 396 -4.15 -12.16 5.18
C HIS A 396 -3.35 -11.07 4.47
N HIS A 397 -2.06 -11.24 4.20
CA HIS A 397 -1.26 -10.19 3.57
C HIS A 397 -1.87 -9.76 2.23
N SER A 398 -1.75 -8.48 1.91
CA SER A 398 -2.51 -7.88 0.80
C SER A 398 -2.11 -8.46 -0.55
N ASP A 399 -0.85 -8.80 -0.73
CA ASP A 399 -0.33 -9.42 -1.95
C ASP A 399 -0.75 -10.89 -2.15
N HIS A 400 -1.24 -11.59 -1.11
CA HIS A 400 -1.77 -12.95 -1.18
C HIS A 400 -3.30 -13.03 -1.19
N ALA A 401 -3.98 -12.01 -0.69
CA ALA A 401 -5.44 -11.99 -0.52
C ALA A 401 -6.17 -10.98 -1.43
N GLY A 402 -5.44 -10.09 -2.12
CA GLY A 402 -6.03 -8.97 -2.87
C GLY A 402 -7.01 -9.36 -3.97
N GLY A 403 -6.90 -10.58 -4.54
CA GLY A 403 -7.80 -11.10 -5.56
C GLY A 403 -9.09 -11.74 -5.05
N LEU A 404 -9.26 -11.96 -3.73
CA LEU A 404 -10.38 -12.72 -3.16
C LEU A 404 -11.76 -12.15 -3.50
N ARG A 405 -11.90 -10.84 -3.59
CA ARG A 405 -13.18 -10.18 -3.89
C ARG A 405 -13.74 -10.55 -5.27
N ALA A 406 -12.89 -10.83 -6.25
CA ALA A 406 -13.31 -11.32 -7.56
C ALA A 406 -13.98 -12.70 -7.46
N PHE A 407 -13.46 -13.57 -6.60
CA PHE A 407 -14.05 -14.90 -6.36
C PHE A 407 -15.38 -14.83 -5.59
N VAL A 408 -15.52 -13.90 -4.65
CA VAL A 408 -16.82 -13.62 -4.01
C VAL A 408 -17.84 -13.19 -5.05
N ALA A 409 -17.48 -12.29 -5.97
CA ALA A 409 -18.33 -11.86 -7.09
C ALA A 409 -18.72 -13.05 -8.00
N ALA A 410 -17.81 -13.99 -8.22
CA ALA A 410 -18.08 -15.23 -8.99
C ALA A 410 -18.93 -16.26 -8.23
N GLY A 411 -19.30 -16.01 -6.96
CA GLY A 411 -20.13 -16.87 -6.13
C GLY A 411 -19.39 -18.00 -5.43
N ALA A 412 -18.05 -17.99 -5.43
CA ALA A 412 -17.24 -18.96 -4.70
C ALA A 412 -17.36 -18.77 -3.18
N THR A 413 -17.14 -19.84 -2.43
CA THR A 413 -16.94 -19.78 -0.98
C THR A 413 -15.47 -19.49 -0.68
N VAL A 414 -15.19 -18.44 0.06
CA VAL A 414 -13.84 -18.16 0.56
C VAL A 414 -13.55 -19.06 1.74
N VAL A 415 -12.37 -19.66 1.78
CA VAL A 415 -11.87 -20.46 2.89
C VAL A 415 -10.65 -19.78 3.48
N ALA A 416 -10.68 -19.53 4.78
CA ALA A 416 -9.61 -18.86 5.49
C ALA A 416 -9.45 -19.44 6.90
N HIS A 417 -8.36 -19.11 7.58
CA HIS A 417 -8.20 -19.43 8.99
C HIS A 417 -9.27 -18.74 9.85
N GLU A 418 -9.75 -19.38 10.92
CA GLU A 418 -10.83 -18.83 11.73
C GLU A 418 -10.52 -17.49 12.39
N SER A 419 -9.24 -17.23 12.71
CA SER A 419 -8.81 -15.98 13.34
C SER A 419 -9.03 -14.72 12.49
N VAL A 420 -9.16 -14.87 11.17
CA VAL A 420 -9.34 -13.74 10.22
C VAL A 420 -10.73 -13.70 9.58
N ALA A 421 -11.68 -14.47 10.11
CA ALA A 421 -13.03 -14.54 9.55
C ALA A 421 -13.76 -13.18 9.57
N SER A 422 -13.68 -12.43 10.68
CA SER A 422 -14.28 -11.09 10.79
C SER A 422 -13.58 -10.09 9.87
N PHE A 423 -12.26 -10.13 9.79
CA PHE A 423 -11.45 -9.30 8.91
C PHE A 423 -11.91 -9.44 7.45
N TYR A 424 -11.97 -10.66 6.91
CA TYR A 424 -12.44 -10.85 5.53
C TYR A 424 -13.91 -10.46 5.34
N GLN A 425 -14.78 -10.68 6.33
CA GLN A 425 -16.17 -10.23 6.23
C GLN A 425 -16.29 -8.70 6.11
N GLU A 426 -15.44 -7.95 6.79
CA GLU A 426 -15.38 -6.49 6.69
C GLU A 426 -14.84 -6.07 5.34
N LEU A 427 -13.74 -6.66 4.87
CA LEU A 427 -13.14 -6.39 3.57
C LEU A 427 -14.10 -6.65 2.40
N PHE A 428 -14.87 -7.73 2.45
CA PHE A 428 -15.83 -8.03 1.38
C PHE A 428 -17.03 -7.06 1.36
N ARG A 429 -17.25 -6.30 2.44
CA ARG A 429 -18.26 -5.24 2.51
C ARG A 429 -17.67 -3.84 2.29
N ALA A 430 -16.35 -3.72 2.21
CA ALA A 430 -15.69 -2.44 2.02
C ALA A 430 -16.15 -1.76 0.72
N PRO A 431 -16.35 -0.44 0.72
CA PRO A 431 -16.68 0.29 -0.49
C PRO A 431 -15.53 0.20 -1.51
N SER A 432 -15.89 0.19 -2.79
CA SER A 432 -14.96 0.18 -3.92
C SER A 432 -15.51 1.13 -4.97
N THR A 433 -15.43 2.43 -4.69
CA THR A 433 -16.04 3.49 -5.50
C THR A 433 -15.03 4.19 -6.41
N ILE A 434 -13.75 4.24 -6.00
CA ILE A 434 -12.67 4.87 -6.77
C ILE A 434 -12.35 4.05 -8.01
N ARG A 435 -12.13 2.76 -7.84
CA ARG A 435 -11.96 1.77 -8.91
C ARG A 435 -12.85 0.56 -8.61
N PRO A 436 -14.13 0.61 -9.03
CA PRO A 436 -15.07 -0.47 -8.72
C PRO A 436 -14.57 -1.82 -9.25
N ASP A 437 -14.38 -2.78 -8.34
CA ASP A 437 -14.01 -4.16 -8.67
C ASP A 437 -15.20 -5.01 -9.12
N SER A 438 -14.97 -6.28 -9.42
CA SER A 438 -16.03 -7.21 -9.84
C SER A 438 -17.12 -7.38 -8.80
N LEU A 439 -16.79 -7.36 -7.50
CA LEU A 439 -17.78 -7.47 -6.43
C LEU A 439 -18.63 -6.20 -6.28
N ALA A 440 -18.05 -5.01 -6.47
CA ALA A 440 -18.80 -3.76 -6.48
C ALA A 440 -19.72 -3.65 -7.69
N ARG A 441 -19.26 -4.11 -8.87
CA ARG A 441 -20.05 -4.13 -10.11
C ARG A 441 -21.14 -5.19 -10.12
N THR A 442 -20.88 -6.34 -9.48
CA THR A 442 -21.80 -7.50 -9.43
C THR A 442 -21.87 -8.03 -8.01
N PRO A 443 -22.63 -7.38 -7.12
CA PRO A 443 -22.74 -7.80 -5.73
C PRO A 443 -23.24 -9.25 -5.60
N ALA A 444 -22.57 -10.02 -4.74
CA ALA A 444 -22.90 -11.42 -4.48
C ALA A 444 -22.91 -11.71 -2.97
N PRO A 445 -23.63 -12.75 -2.53
CA PRO A 445 -23.62 -13.17 -1.13
C PRO A 445 -22.21 -13.59 -0.69
N ILE A 446 -21.75 -13.06 0.43
CA ILE A 446 -20.48 -13.46 1.05
C ILE A 446 -20.66 -14.85 1.67
N ARG A 447 -19.89 -15.83 1.18
CA ARG A 447 -19.80 -17.17 1.74
C ARG A 447 -18.39 -17.37 2.25
N LEU A 448 -18.26 -17.62 3.55
CA LEU A 448 -16.99 -17.84 4.23
C LEU A 448 -17.07 -19.13 5.04
N THR A 449 -16.07 -19.98 4.87
CA THR A 449 -15.85 -21.19 5.67
C THR A 449 -14.46 -21.08 6.32
N THR A 450 -14.34 -21.54 7.56
CA THR A 450 -13.10 -21.39 8.31
C THR A 450 -12.40 -22.71 8.57
N VAL A 451 -11.06 -22.65 8.58
CA VAL A 451 -10.19 -23.71 9.11
C VAL A 451 -9.95 -23.40 10.58
N PRO A 452 -10.24 -24.31 11.51
CA PRO A 452 -10.02 -24.07 12.94
C PRO A 452 -8.53 -23.98 13.28
N ALA A 453 -8.18 -23.18 14.28
CA ALA A 453 -6.82 -23.04 14.78
C ALA A 453 -6.26 -24.39 15.24
N GLY A 454 -5.04 -24.72 14.78
CA GLY A 454 -4.41 -26.01 15.05
C GLY A 454 -5.12 -27.21 14.43
N GLY A 455 -6.12 -26.98 13.59
CA GLY A 455 -6.92 -28.03 12.95
C GLY A 455 -6.75 -28.10 11.44
N SER A 456 -7.71 -28.76 10.79
CA SER A 456 -7.74 -28.88 9.34
C SER A 456 -9.17 -28.89 8.82
N LEU A 457 -9.32 -28.59 7.53
CA LEU A 457 -10.56 -28.72 6.78
C LEU A 457 -10.29 -29.48 5.49
N ARG A 458 -11.09 -30.53 5.24
CA ARG A 458 -10.94 -31.37 4.06
C ARG A 458 -12.08 -31.14 3.08
N PHE A 459 -11.74 -30.92 1.81
CA PHE A 459 -12.65 -30.87 0.68
C PHE A 459 -12.62 -32.22 -0.02
N GLU A 460 -13.64 -33.03 0.24
CA GLU A 460 -13.70 -34.39 -0.27
C GLU A 460 -13.99 -34.43 -1.77
N ASP A 461 -13.14 -35.15 -2.48
CA ASP A 461 -13.32 -35.50 -3.89
C ASP A 461 -12.64 -36.85 -4.16
N ALA A 462 -13.19 -37.64 -5.06
CA ALA A 462 -12.64 -38.95 -5.37
C ALA A 462 -11.32 -38.89 -6.10
N SER A 463 -11.15 -37.86 -6.94
CA SER A 463 -9.94 -37.67 -7.77
C SER A 463 -8.92 -36.75 -7.08
N HIS A 464 -9.36 -35.59 -6.62
CA HIS A 464 -8.50 -34.51 -6.14
C HIS A 464 -8.99 -33.94 -4.80
N PRO A 465 -8.93 -34.71 -3.69
CA PRO A 465 -9.22 -34.15 -2.38
C PRO A 465 -8.19 -33.06 -2.03
N VAL A 466 -8.67 -31.98 -1.40
CA VAL A 466 -7.81 -30.88 -0.92
C VAL A 466 -7.96 -30.78 0.59
N VAL A 467 -6.87 -30.65 1.31
CA VAL A 467 -6.86 -30.46 2.76
C VAL A 467 -6.14 -29.15 3.09
N ALA A 468 -6.81 -28.27 3.84
CA ALA A 468 -6.22 -27.07 4.40
C ALA A 468 -5.84 -27.32 5.87
N TYR A 469 -4.60 -27.12 6.23
CA TYR A 469 -4.08 -27.25 7.59
C TYR A 469 -3.71 -25.90 8.16
N SER A 470 -4.15 -25.59 9.37
CA SER A 470 -3.59 -24.49 10.17
C SER A 470 -2.21 -24.90 10.66
N ILE A 471 -1.20 -24.06 10.43
CA ILE A 471 0.18 -24.37 10.79
C ILE A 471 0.81 -23.28 11.68
N ASP A 472 1.58 -23.72 12.68
CA ASP A 472 2.36 -22.83 13.53
C ASP A 472 3.54 -22.25 12.75
N ASN A 473 3.68 -20.93 12.76
CA ASN A 473 4.75 -20.21 12.08
C ASN A 473 4.97 -18.82 12.69
N THR A 474 6.02 -18.12 12.25
CA THR A 474 6.36 -16.77 12.71
C THR A 474 6.00 -15.68 11.70
N HIS A 475 5.41 -16.03 10.55
CA HIS A 475 5.08 -15.10 9.47
C HIS A 475 3.68 -14.49 9.61
N ALA A 476 2.65 -15.32 9.73
CA ALA A 476 1.26 -14.87 9.86
C ALA A 476 0.45 -15.82 10.75
N ALA A 477 -0.32 -15.26 11.69
CA ALA A 477 -1.11 -16.04 12.66
C ALA A 477 -2.19 -16.93 12.01
N ASP A 478 -2.59 -16.60 10.81
CA ASP A 478 -3.64 -17.26 10.03
C ASP A 478 -3.10 -18.12 8.89
N MET A 479 -1.81 -18.49 8.92
CA MET A 479 -1.17 -19.26 7.86
C MET A 479 -1.81 -20.64 7.67
N LEU A 480 -2.17 -20.94 6.42
CA LEU A 480 -2.68 -22.24 5.98
C LEU A 480 -1.72 -22.90 4.99
N LEU A 481 -1.49 -24.18 5.21
CA LEU A 481 -0.84 -25.10 4.26
C LEU A 481 -1.93 -25.90 3.53
N PHE A 482 -1.88 -25.93 2.21
CA PHE A 482 -2.79 -26.76 1.41
C PHE A 482 -2.08 -28.02 0.92
N TYR A 483 -2.76 -29.14 0.99
CA TYR A 483 -2.22 -30.45 0.62
C TYR A 483 -3.19 -31.22 -0.26
N LEU A 484 -2.68 -31.75 -1.36
CA LEU A 484 -3.36 -32.64 -2.29
C LEU A 484 -2.84 -34.08 -2.07
N PRO A 485 -3.52 -34.91 -1.29
CA PRO A 485 -2.97 -36.19 -0.84
C PRO A 485 -2.78 -37.21 -1.96
N ASN A 486 -3.61 -37.22 -3.00
CA ASN A 486 -3.46 -38.12 -4.12
C ASN A 486 -2.24 -37.78 -5.00
N GLU A 487 -1.98 -36.50 -5.18
CA GLU A 487 -0.87 -35.94 -5.96
C GLU A 487 0.41 -35.80 -5.14
N LYS A 488 0.31 -35.87 -3.81
CA LYS A 488 1.40 -35.59 -2.86
C LYS A 488 2.01 -34.21 -3.05
N VAL A 489 1.17 -33.22 -3.40
CA VAL A 489 1.53 -31.83 -3.61
C VAL A 489 1.17 -31.00 -2.39
N ALA A 490 2.12 -30.24 -1.86
CA ALA A 490 1.90 -29.22 -0.85
C ALA A 490 2.02 -27.81 -1.49
N PHE A 491 1.11 -26.90 -1.12
CA PHE A 491 1.16 -25.49 -1.48
C PHE A 491 1.23 -24.63 -0.22
N VAL A 492 2.19 -23.71 -0.18
CA VAL A 492 2.39 -22.76 0.91
C VAL A 492 2.87 -21.43 0.33
N SER A 493 2.62 -20.32 1.04
CA SER A 493 3.20 -19.02 0.72
C SER A 493 4.17 -18.57 1.80
N ASP A 494 5.23 -17.85 1.41
CA ASP A 494 6.16 -17.06 2.24
C ASP A 494 7.05 -17.82 3.24
N LEU A 495 6.63 -18.97 3.71
CA LEU A 495 7.47 -19.79 4.58
C LEU A 495 8.61 -20.45 3.79
N PHE A 496 8.36 -20.79 2.54
CA PHE A 496 9.37 -21.33 1.63
C PHE A 496 8.98 -21.03 0.18
N ASN A 497 9.86 -20.33 -0.51
CA ASN A 497 9.69 -19.93 -1.91
C ASN A 497 10.60 -20.79 -2.79
N PRO A 498 10.10 -21.88 -3.40
CA PRO A 498 10.91 -22.82 -4.17
C PRO A 498 11.74 -22.13 -5.27
N GLY A 499 13.05 -22.39 -5.29
CA GLY A 499 13.99 -21.75 -6.21
C GLY A 499 14.48 -20.36 -5.80
N GLN A 500 13.89 -19.76 -4.78
CA GLN A 500 14.27 -18.43 -4.25
C GLN A 500 14.77 -18.50 -2.78
N GLY A 501 14.57 -19.65 -2.11
CA GLY A 501 14.89 -19.85 -0.70
C GLY A 501 13.72 -19.54 0.22
N GLY A 502 14.00 -19.38 1.50
CA GLY A 502 13.02 -19.05 2.53
C GLY A 502 13.45 -17.84 3.35
N VAL A 503 12.52 -17.25 4.07
CA VAL A 503 12.76 -16.12 4.96
C VAL A 503 12.78 -16.57 6.41
N GLY A 504 13.82 -16.22 7.13
CA GLY A 504 13.91 -16.50 8.57
C GLY A 504 13.77 -17.99 8.92
N ASN A 505 12.85 -18.31 9.83
CA ASN A 505 12.56 -19.67 10.28
C ASN A 505 11.54 -20.42 9.41
N GLY A 506 10.94 -19.76 8.42
CA GLY A 506 9.84 -20.31 7.60
C GLY A 506 10.10 -21.72 7.07
N PRO A 507 11.24 -22.01 6.40
CA PRO A 507 11.53 -23.35 5.90
C PRO A 507 11.55 -24.43 6.98
N LYS A 508 12.10 -24.10 8.16
CA LYS A 508 12.18 -25.02 9.29
C LYS A 508 10.80 -25.29 9.91
N GLU A 509 9.99 -24.25 10.05
CA GLU A 509 8.62 -24.32 10.54
C GLU A 509 7.74 -25.15 9.60
N LEU A 510 7.85 -24.91 8.29
CA LEU A 510 7.14 -25.69 7.27
C LEU A 510 7.59 -27.16 7.25
N TYR A 511 8.92 -27.41 7.30
CA TYR A 511 9.45 -28.78 7.32
C TYR A 511 8.93 -29.56 8.52
N LYS A 512 8.95 -28.95 9.71
CA LYS A 512 8.39 -29.53 10.94
C LYS A 512 6.88 -29.79 10.80
N SER A 513 6.14 -28.84 10.24
CA SER A 513 4.70 -28.98 10.03
C SER A 513 4.37 -30.17 9.13
N ILE A 514 5.06 -30.32 7.99
CA ILE A 514 4.87 -31.41 7.04
C ILE A 514 5.26 -32.76 7.66
N THR A 515 6.46 -32.86 8.26
CA THR A 515 7.06 -34.16 8.61
C THR A 515 6.72 -34.65 9.99
N GLN A 516 6.51 -33.76 10.95
CA GLN A 516 6.32 -34.11 12.38
C GLN A 516 4.87 -33.88 12.83
N THR A 517 4.30 -32.70 12.55
CA THR A 517 2.98 -32.33 13.05
C THR A 517 1.87 -33.08 12.29
N HIS A 518 1.87 -32.98 10.95
CA HIS A 518 0.81 -33.55 10.11
C HIS A 518 1.22 -34.85 9.42
N GLN A 519 2.50 -35.21 9.41
CA GLN A 519 3.06 -36.44 8.83
C GLN A 519 2.58 -36.69 7.40
N LEU A 520 2.70 -35.64 6.55
CA LEU A 520 2.23 -35.64 5.18
C LEU A 520 3.25 -36.33 4.25
N ASP A 521 2.74 -37.16 3.32
CA ASP A 521 3.54 -37.80 2.27
C ASP A 521 3.69 -36.83 1.07
N VAL A 522 4.62 -35.88 1.18
CA VAL A 522 4.84 -34.82 0.19
C VAL A 522 6.01 -35.19 -0.73
N THR A 523 5.76 -35.15 -2.03
CA THR A 523 6.81 -35.27 -3.06
C THR A 523 7.13 -33.95 -3.73
N THR A 524 6.11 -33.11 -3.93
CA THR A 524 6.24 -31.82 -4.62
C THR A 524 5.75 -30.70 -3.70
N ILE A 525 6.55 -29.66 -3.58
CA ILE A 525 6.19 -28.41 -2.91
C ILE A 525 6.08 -27.32 -3.96
N THR A 526 4.99 -26.58 -3.94
CA THR A 526 4.73 -25.41 -4.76
C THR A 526 4.57 -24.21 -3.86
N GLY A 527 5.03 -23.05 -4.30
CA GLY A 527 4.92 -21.82 -3.51
C GLY A 527 3.94 -20.81 -4.09
N GLY A 528 3.40 -19.97 -3.25
CA GLY A 528 2.78 -18.71 -3.67
C GLY A 528 3.79 -17.84 -4.42
N HIS A 529 5.08 -18.01 -4.13
CA HIS A 529 6.22 -17.46 -4.89
C HIS A 529 7.12 -18.56 -5.43
N GLY A 530 7.99 -18.20 -6.39
CA GLY A 530 8.99 -19.10 -6.94
C GLY A 530 8.43 -20.15 -7.91
N THR A 531 8.93 -21.38 -7.79
CA THR A 531 8.62 -22.47 -8.70
C THR A 531 8.10 -23.71 -7.98
N THR A 532 8.48 -24.89 -8.43
CA THR A 532 8.26 -26.18 -7.76
C THR A 532 9.56 -26.69 -7.15
N SER A 533 9.45 -27.47 -6.07
CA SER A 533 10.59 -28.04 -5.35
C SER A 533 10.21 -29.39 -4.73
N THR A 534 11.13 -30.02 -4.04
CA THR A 534 10.95 -31.29 -3.36
C THR A 534 11.03 -31.14 -1.83
N LEU A 535 10.56 -32.16 -1.11
CA LEU A 535 10.75 -32.20 0.35
C LEU A 535 12.23 -32.22 0.74
N ALA A 536 13.12 -32.77 -0.12
CA ALA A 536 14.56 -32.75 0.11
C ALA A 536 15.15 -31.33 0.02
N ASP A 537 14.67 -30.51 -0.91
CA ASP A 537 15.09 -29.12 -1.04
C ASP A 537 14.60 -28.28 0.16
N LEU A 538 13.37 -28.50 0.62
CA LEU A 538 12.87 -27.88 1.84
C LEU A 538 13.67 -28.29 3.06
N LYS A 539 14.03 -29.58 3.19
CA LYS A 539 14.88 -30.09 4.26
C LYS A 539 16.24 -29.38 4.29
N ALA A 540 16.87 -29.23 3.13
CA ALA A 540 18.13 -28.51 2.98
C ALA A 540 17.98 -27.02 3.36
N ALA A 541 16.92 -26.36 2.93
CA ALA A 541 16.62 -24.96 3.28
C ALA A 541 16.33 -24.80 4.79
N ALA A 542 15.75 -25.81 5.43
CA ALA A 542 15.50 -25.85 6.89
C ALA A 542 16.77 -26.09 7.71
N GLY A 543 17.87 -26.52 7.11
CA GLY A 543 19.10 -26.88 7.80
C GLY A 543 19.00 -28.20 8.59
N GLU A 544 18.17 -29.14 8.13
CA GLU A 544 17.85 -30.42 8.79
C GLU A 544 18.56 -31.62 8.11
#